data_f4c5df9a6234e635684cb225e76d4872
#
_entry.id   f4c5df9a6234e635684cb225e76d4872
#
_cell.length_a   1.000
_cell.length_b   1.000
_cell.length_c   1.000
_cell.angle_alpha   90.00
_cell.angle_beta   90.00
_cell.angle_gamma   90.00
#
_symmetry.space_group_name_H-M   'P 1'
#
loop_
_entity.id
_entity.type
_entity.pdbx_description
1 polymer ?
#
loop_
_entity_poly.entity_id
_entity_poly.type
_entity_poly.pdbx_seq_one_letter_code
_entity_poly.pdbx_strand_id
1 'polypeptide(L)'
;MRHPILISLCIAGVSVLPACEKNSDADVKRAIESVNVIDESNLNDVMLTVADPNESVAYFQKTIAQYPDRIDLKRGLAKSLVRAKKPTEAAIAWRAVIASPEGTNEDRIALADALIRANEWKKAEAELAQIPPTHETYDRYRIEAMVADANKKWSKADSFYETAVGLTTRPSGVLNNWGYSKLTRGDFAGAEKLFGEALAYDRSSFTTKNNLVLARAAQRKYDMPIVPMTQQERAELLYTAGLTAIKHGDVTIGQGLLEDAVETSPRYFDQAARALETLNASVTKG
;
A
#
# COMPACT_ATOMS: atom_id res chain seq x y z
N MET A 1 -18.54 -98.05 -32.99
CA MET A 1 -17.54 -98.75 -32.18
C MET A 1 -16.54 -97.75 -31.60
N ARG A 2 -16.44 -97.78 -30.26
CA ARG A 2 -15.41 -97.21 -29.44
C ARG A 2 -15.22 -95.67 -29.45
N HIS A 3 -15.80 -94.99 -28.45
CA HIS A 3 -15.40 -93.74 -27.98
C HIS A 3 -14.09 -93.79 -27.13
N PRO A 4 -13.26 -92.83 -27.14
CA PRO A 4 -12.42 -92.56 -25.97
C PRO A 4 -12.88 -91.25 -25.26
N ILE A 5 -12.85 -91.40 -24.00
CA ILE A 5 -13.16 -90.41 -22.96
C ILE A 5 -12.10 -89.30 -22.96
N LEU A 6 -12.54 -88.07 -23.08
CA LEU A 6 -11.70 -86.88 -22.86
C LEU A 6 -11.82 -86.45 -21.39
N ILE A 7 -10.72 -86.60 -20.65
CA ILE A 7 -10.54 -86.13 -19.27
C ILE A 7 -10.27 -84.64 -19.34
N SER A 8 -11.20 -83.86 -18.82
CA SER A 8 -11.12 -82.36 -18.73
C SER A 8 -10.32 -82.09 -17.44
N LEU A 9 -9.09 -81.53 -17.60
CA LEU A 9 -8.25 -81.07 -16.53
C LEU A 9 -8.60 -79.63 -16.16
N CYS A 10 -9.32 -79.44 -15.04
CA CYS A 10 -9.59 -78.09 -14.49
C CYS A 10 -8.29 -77.57 -13.85
N ILE A 11 -7.66 -76.67 -14.56
CA ILE A 11 -6.63 -75.79 -13.97
C ILE A 11 -7.31 -74.70 -13.21
N ALA A 12 -7.26 -74.76 -11.87
CA ALA A 12 -7.69 -73.69 -11.00
C ALA A 12 -6.65 -72.54 -11.10
N GLY A 13 -6.99 -71.53 -11.89
CA GLY A 13 -6.21 -70.29 -11.92
C GLY A 13 -6.44 -69.52 -10.62
N VAL A 14 -5.42 -69.50 -9.75
CA VAL A 14 -5.38 -68.58 -8.61
C VAL A 14 -5.13 -67.18 -9.14
N SER A 15 -6.18 -66.40 -9.25
CA SER A 15 -6.10 -64.96 -9.52
C SER A 15 -5.51 -64.30 -8.27
N VAL A 16 -4.21 -64.02 -8.31
CA VAL A 16 -3.59 -63.07 -7.37
C VAL A 16 -4.10 -61.69 -7.75
N LEU A 17 -5.14 -61.23 -7.06
CA LEU A 17 -5.53 -59.81 -7.07
C LEU A 17 -4.34 -59.06 -6.43
N PRO A 18 -3.77 -58.05 -7.12
CA PRO A 18 -2.86 -57.16 -6.43
C PRO A 18 -3.68 -56.51 -5.31
N ALA A 19 -3.30 -56.77 -4.07
CA ALA A 19 -3.79 -56.03 -2.94
C ALA A 19 -3.55 -54.55 -3.27
N CYS A 20 -4.63 -53.74 -3.31
CA CYS A 20 -4.49 -52.31 -3.24
C CYS A 20 -3.63 -52.04 -2.02
N GLU A 21 -2.40 -51.66 -2.29
CA GLU A 21 -1.49 -51.20 -1.26
C GLU A 21 -2.20 -50.06 -0.56
N LYS A 22 -2.48 -50.24 0.70
CA LYS A 22 -3.00 -49.20 1.58
C LYS A 22 -2.24 -47.93 1.24
N ASN A 23 -2.93 -46.93 0.66
CA ASN A 23 -2.39 -45.58 0.66
C ASN A 23 -1.92 -45.34 2.08
N SER A 24 -0.64 -45.18 2.25
CA SER A 24 -0.08 -45.11 3.59
C SER A 24 -0.72 -43.95 4.31
N ASP A 25 -1.00 -44.06 5.60
CA ASP A 25 -1.52 -42.97 6.42
C ASP A 25 -0.71 -41.70 6.21
N ALA A 26 0.54 -41.80 5.77
CA ALA A 26 1.43 -40.73 5.34
C ALA A 26 0.96 -40.01 4.05
N ASP A 27 0.38 -40.70 3.07
CA ASP A 27 -0.12 -40.07 1.83
C ASP A 27 -1.46 -39.40 2.08
N VAL A 28 -2.31 -40.01 2.91
CA VAL A 28 -3.57 -39.39 3.36
C VAL A 28 -3.25 -38.16 4.21
N LYS A 29 -2.29 -38.24 5.11
CA LYS A 29 -1.84 -37.10 5.92
C LYS A 29 -1.27 -35.98 5.05
N ARG A 30 -0.42 -36.27 4.06
CA ARG A 30 0.09 -35.29 3.08
C ARG A 30 -1.02 -34.66 2.25
N ALA A 31 -2.02 -35.42 1.82
CA ALA A 31 -3.16 -34.91 1.10
C ALA A 31 -4.02 -33.96 1.97
N ILE A 32 -4.27 -34.32 3.23
CA ILE A 32 -4.98 -33.47 4.19
C ILE A 32 -4.17 -32.20 4.49
N GLU A 33 -2.86 -32.34 4.71
CA GLU A 33 -1.97 -31.18 4.93
C GLU A 33 -1.94 -30.25 3.71
N SER A 34 -1.95 -30.78 2.49
CA SER A 34 -2.00 -29.97 1.27
C SER A 34 -3.31 -29.22 1.10
N VAL A 35 -4.45 -29.82 1.45
CA VAL A 35 -5.76 -29.16 1.44
C VAL A 35 -5.81 -28.07 2.52
N ASN A 36 -5.35 -28.37 3.73
CA ASN A 36 -5.29 -27.36 4.80
C ASN A 36 -4.40 -26.17 4.44
N VAL A 37 -3.27 -26.39 3.76
CA VAL A 37 -2.39 -25.30 3.29
C VAL A 37 -3.09 -24.42 2.26
N ILE A 38 -3.88 -24.99 1.35
CA ILE A 38 -4.65 -24.21 0.37
C ILE A 38 -5.73 -23.37 1.06
N ASP A 39 -6.49 -23.95 1.98
CA ASP A 39 -7.53 -23.26 2.74
C ASP A 39 -6.94 -22.17 3.63
N GLU A 40 -5.84 -22.44 4.31
CA GLU A 40 -5.13 -21.43 5.10
C GLU A 40 -4.52 -20.31 4.24
N SER A 41 -4.00 -20.64 3.05
CA SER A 41 -3.48 -19.64 2.10
C SER A 41 -4.57 -18.70 1.64
N ASN A 42 -5.74 -19.21 1.28
CA ASN A 42 -6.89 -18.39 0.92
C ASN A 42 -7.37 -17.51 2.08
N LEU A 43 -7.39 -18.04 3.31
CA LEU A 43 -7.74 -17.28 4.50
C LEU A 43 -6.70 -16.20 4.80
N ASN A 44 -5.41 -16.50 4.65
CA ASN A 44 -4.34 -15.51 4.80
C ASN A 44 -4.52 -14.34 3.82
N ASP A 45 -4.85 -14.61 2.56
CA ASP A 45 -5.09 -13.59 1.54
C ASP A 45 -6.31 -12.72 1.88
N VAL A 46 -7.41 -13.32 2.34
CA VAL A 46 -8.60 -12.61 2.81
C VAL A 46 -8.24 -11.71 4.01
N MET A 47 -7.50 -12.24 4.97
CA MET A 47 -7.05 -11.46 6.13
C MET A 47 -6.14 -10.29 5.72
N LEU A 48 -5.29 -10.46 4.70
CA LEU A 48 -4.39 -9.41 4.23
C LEU A 48 -5.08 -8.36 3.36
N THR A 49 -6.20 -8.67 2.70
CA THR A 49 -6.79 -7.80 1.68
C THR A 49 -8.13 -7.20 2.09
N VAL A 50 -9.00 -7.98 2.71
CA VAL A 50 -10.42 -7.64 2.95
C VAL A 50 -10.75 -7.42 4.43
N ALA A 51 -10.19 -8.24 5.34
CA ALA A 51 -10.52 -8.19 6.76
C ALA A 51 -10.11 -6.86 7.43
N ASP A 52 -10.78 -6.54 8.55
CA ASP A 52 -10.34 -5.44 9.41
C ASP A 52 -8.87 -5.62 9.81
N PRO A 53 -8.05 -4.56 9.75
CA PRO A 53 -6.63 -4.67 10.04
C PRO A 53 -6.29 -5.20 11.43
N ASN A 54 -7.09 -4.90 12.48
CA ASN A 54 -6.83 -5.41 13.82
C ASN A 54 -7.26 -6.87 13.97
N GLU A 55 -8.34 -7.28 13.31
CA GLU A 55 -8.73 -8.69 13.23
C GLU A 55 -7.65 -9.51 12.50
N SER A 56 -7.10 -8.97 11.42
CA SER A 56 -5.98 -9.55 10.71
C SER A 56 -4.74 -9.72 11.61
N VAL A 57 -4.39 -8.71 12.39
CA VAL A 57 -3.30 -8.81 13.37
C VAL A 57 -3.55 -9.92 14.38
N ALA A 58 -4.75 -9.98 14.99
CA ALA A 58 -5.10 -11.01 15.96
C ALA A 58 -5.06 -12.42 15.36
N TYR A 59 -5.55 -12.58 14.14
CA TYR A 59 -5.48 -13.84 13.40
C TYR A 59 -4.04 -14.32 13.22
N PHE A 60 -3.16 -13.48 12.66
CA PHE A 60 -1.77 -13.87 12.44
C PHE A 60 -1.02 -14.12 13.75
N GLN A 61 -1.26 -13.35 14.81
CA GLN A 61 -0.66 -13.61 16.11
C GLN A 61 -1.04 -14.99 16.66
N LYS A 62 -2.34 -15.34 16.59
CA LYS A 62 -2.83 -16.64 17.02
C LYS A 62 -2.24 -17.79 16.19
N THR A 63 -2.19 -17.63 14.87
CA THR A 63 -1.73 -18.67 13.96
C THR A 63 -0.22 -18.90 14.08
N ILE A 64 0.58 -17.83 14.27
CA ILE A 64 2.03 -17.94 14.54
C ILE A 64 2.30 -18.70 15.85
N ALA A 65 1.45 -18.54 16.87
CA ALA A 65 1.61 -19.32 18.11
C ALA A 65 1.45 -20.82 17.90
N GLN A 66 0.67 -21.25 16.90
CA GLN A 66 0.49 -22.65 16.51
C GLN A 66 1.58 -23.13 15.53
N TYR A 67 2.06 -22.24 14.66
CA TYR A 67 3.02 -22.55 13.60
C TYR A 67 4.19 -21.54 13.60
N PRO A 68 5.07 -21.59 14.61
CA PRO A 68 6.07 -20.55 14.86
C PRO A 68 7.15 -20.44 13.77
N ASP A 69 7.36 -21.50 12.98
CA ASP A 69 8.41 -21.56 11.95
C ASP A 69 7.92 -21.03 10.57
N ARG A 70 6.62 -20.83 10.39
CA ARG A 70 6.05 -20.35 9.14
C ARG A 70 6.33 -18.86 8.91
N ILE A 71 7.25 -18.56 8.01
CA ILE A 71 7.66 -17.19 7.69
C ILE A 71 6.56 -16.38 6.97
N ASP A 72 5.73 -17.05 6.17
CA ASP A 72 4.58 -16.42 5.49
C ASP A 72 3.60 -15.79 6.49
N LEU A 73 3.33 -16.46 7.61
CA LEU A 73 2.50 -15.94 8.69
C LEU A 73 3.15 -14.74 9.39
N LYS A 74 4.48 -14.80 9.62
CA LYS A 74 5.24 -13.65 10.18
C LYS A 74 5.19 -12.45 9.25
N ARG A 75 5.35 -12.66 7.92
CA ARG A 75 5.14 -11.61 6.91
C ARG A 75 3.72 -11.07 6.93
N GLY A 76 2.73 -11.97 7.07
CA GLY A 76 1.32 -11.62 7.21
C GLY A 76 1.05 -10.71 8.41
N LEU A 77 1.60 -11.05 9.57
CA LEU A 77 1.52 -10.20 10.78
C LEU A 77 2.11 -8.81 10.54
N ALA A 78 3.32 -8.75 9.99
CA ALA A 78 4.01 -7.48 9.75
C ALA A 78 3.24 -6.57 8.78
N LYS A 79 2.70 -7.13 7.69
CA LYS A 79 1.82 -6.42 6.74
C LYS A 79 0.52 -5.94 7.42
N SER A 80 -0.10 -6.78 8.24
CA SER A 80 -1.33 -6.42 8.98
C SER A 80 -1.10 -5.29 9.97
N LEU A 81 0.04 -5.26 10.65
CA LEU A 81 0.44 -4.19 11.56
C LEU A 81 0.62 -2.85 10.81
N VAL A 82 1.19 -2.86 9.59
CA VAL A 82 1.25 -1.66 8.74
C VAL A 82 -0.16 -1.17 8.40
N ARG A 83 -1.07 -2.06 7.99
CA ARG A 83 -2.48 -1.73 7.69
C ARG A 83 -3.21 -1.20 8.92
N ALA A 84 -2.93 -1.76 10.09
CA ALA A 84 -3.49 -1.34 11.38
C ALA A 84 -2.90 -0.01 11.90
N LYS A 85 -2.03 0.65 11.12
CA LYS A 85 -1.34 1.90 11.50
C LYS A 85 -0.49 1.76 12.78
N LYS A 86 0.12 0.59 12.97
CA LYS A 86 1.03 0.25 14.07
C LYS A 86 2.47 0.09 13.57
N PRO A 87 3.10 1.16 13.04
CA PRO A 87 4.37 1.05 12.31
C PRO A 87 5.53 0.59 13.17
N THR A 88 5.58 0.95 14.45
CA THR A 88 6.65 0.51 15.36
C THR A 88 6.58 -1.01 15.60
N GLU A 89 5.38 -1.55 15.83
CA GLU A 89 5.18 -2.99 15.97
C GLU A 89 5.47 -3.72 14.64
N ALA A 90 5.07 -3.13 13.51
CA ALA A 90 5.39 -3.67 12.18
C ALA A 90 6.90 -3.76 11.95
N ALA A 91 7.68 -2.74 12.33
CA ALA A 91 9.13 -2.77 12.21
C ALA A 91 9.76 -3.87 13.08
N ILE A 92 9.21 -4.14 14.28
CA ILE A 92 9.66 -5.26 15.13
C ILE A 92 9.37 -6.60 14.44
N ALA A 93 8.16 -6.75 13.91
CA ALA A 93 7.76 -7.98 13.20
C ALA A 93 8.61 -8.22 11.94
N TRP A 94 8.89 -7.19 11.14
CA TRP A 94 9.77 -7.30 9.98
C TRP A 94 11.22 -7.66 10.36
N ARG A 95 11.76 -7.14 11.47
CA ARG A 95 13.09 -7.58 11.95
C ARG A 95 13.13 -9.06 12.28
N ALA A 96 12.07 -9.58 12.89
CA ALA A 96 11.97 -11.02 13.16
C ALA A 96 11.90 -11.84 11.87
N VAL A 97 11.26 -11.34 10.81
CA VAL A 97 11.27 -11.97 9.49
C VAL A 97 12.68 -11.99 8.89
N ILE A 98 13.39 -10.86 8.91
CA ILE A 98 14.74 -10.73 8.34
C ILE A 98 15.77 -11.58 9.10
N ALA A 99 15.58 -11.79 10.40
CA ALA A 99 16.45 -12.64 11.20
C ALA A 99 16.30 -14.15 10.88
N SER A 100 15.24 -14.54 10.17
CA SER A 100 15.05 -15.90 9.66
C SER A 100 16.00 -16.17 8.48
N PRO A 101 16.46 -17.42 8.30
CA PRO A 101 17.22 -17.82 7.11
C PRO A 101 16.49 -17.58 5.78
N GLU A 102 15.17 -17.48 5.81
CA GLU A 102 14.31 -17.22 4.64
C GLU A 102 14.04 -15.71 4.41
N GLY A 103 14.65 -14.82 5.20
CA GLY A 103 14.52 -13.37 5.05
C GLY A 103 15.13 -12.90 3.73
N THR A 104 14.43 -11.97 3.04
CA THR A 104 14.80 -11.49 1.71
C THR A 104 15.09 -9.99 1.69
N ASN A 105 15.58 -9.48 0.56
CA ASN A 105 15.73 -8.03 0.36
C ASN A 105 14.38 -7.31 0.31
N GLU A 106 13.32 -7.96 -0.19
CA GLU A 106 11.95 -7.45 -0.16
C GLU A 106 11.45 -7.22 1.27
N ASP A 107 11.74 -8.17 2.18
CA ASP A 107 11.40 -8.02 3.59
C ASP A 107 12.17 -6.86 4.24
N ARG A 108 13.41 -6.63 3.80
CA ARG A 108 14.23 -5.49 4.26
C ARG A 108 13.69 -4.16 3.75
N ILE A 109 13.21 -4.12 2.51
CA ILE A 109 12.51 -2.94 1.96
C ILE A 109 11.22 -2.67 2.74
N ALA A 110 10.47 -3.71 3.06
CA ALA A 110 9.24 -3.59 3.86
C ALA A 110 9.53 -3.14 5.30
N LEU A 111 10.66 -3.57 5.90
CA LEU A 111 11.14 -3.01 7.17
C LEU A 111 11.45 -1.52 7.04
N ALA A 112 12.13 -1.10 5.99
CA ALA A 112 12.45 0.31 5.76
C ALA A 112 11.18 1.15 5.61
N ASP A 113 10.15 0.67 4.89
CA ASP A 113 8.83 1.34 4.81
C ASP A 113 8.17 1.47 6.19
N ALA A 114 8.18 0.41 6.99
CA ALA A 114 7.64 0.44 8.35
C ALA A 114 8.40 1.43 9.25
N LEU A 115 9.72 1.52 9.14
CA LEU A 115 10.56 2.47 9.87
C LEU A 115 10.28 3.92 9.45
N ILE A 116 10.08 4.20 8.17
CA ILE A 116 9.67 5.52 7.67
C ILE A 116 8.32 5.93 8.28
N ARG A 117 7.35 5.03 8.29
CA ARG A 117 6.03 5.24 8.91
C ARG A 117 6.11 5.47 10.42
N ALA A 118 7.13 4.89 11.08
CA ALA A 118 7.45 5.13 12.47
C ALA A 118 8.29 6.39 12.70
N ASN A 119 8.57 7.19 11.63
CA ASN A 119 9.44 8.38 11.65
C ASN A 119 10.89 8.07 12.01
N GLU A 120 11.37 6.84 11.77
CA GLU A 120 12.72 6.38 12.07
C GLU A 120 13.63 6.39 10.82
N TRP A 121 13.73 7.54 10.16
CA TRP A 121 14.40 7.72 8.86
C TRP A 121 15.85 7.22 8.80
N LYS A 122 16.64 7.44 9.86
CA LYS A 122 18.05 6.99 9.91
C LYS A 122 18.15 5.47 9.94
N LYS A 123 17.22 4.79 10.64
CA LYS A 123 17.20 3.33 10.66
C LYS A 123 16.76 2.77 9.31
N ALA A 124 15.79 3.41 8.67
CA ALA A 124 15.39 3.04 7.31
C ALA A 124 16.55 3.15 6.31
N GLU A 125 17.31 4.26 6.35
CA GLU A 125 18.52 4.45 5.52
C GLU A 125 19.56 3.34 5.76
N ALA A 126 19.78 2.95 7.02
CA ALA A 126 20.73 1.89 7.38
C ALA A 126 20.29 0.50 6.87
N GLU A 127 19.00 0.21 6.88
CA GLU A 127 18.47 -1.05 6.32
C GLU A 127 18.59 -1.07 4.79
N LEU A 128 18.26 0.01 4.11
CA LEU A 128 18.40 0.12 2.65
C LEU A 128 19.86 -0.02 2.19
N ALA A 129 20.81 0.48 2.96
CA ALA A 129 22.23 0.36 2.66
C ALA A 129 22.76 -1.08 2.65
N GLN A 130 22.03 -2.04 3.23
CA GLN A 130 22.39 -3.45 3.24
C GLN A 130 21.87 -4.21 2.00
N ILE A 131 21.04 -3.57 1.16
CA ILE A 131 20.49 -4.16 -0.05
C ILE A 131 21.53 -4.04 -1.18
N PRO A 132 21.89 -5.15 -1.86
CA PRO A 132 22.87 -5.09 -2.93
C PRO A 132 22.41 -4.20 -4.08
N PRO A 133 23.31 -3.45 -4.75
CA PRO A 133 22.96 -2.56 -5.85
C PRO A 133 22.20 -3.24 -7.00
N THR A 134 22.46 -4.52 -7.22
CA THR A 134 21.81 -5.34 -8.26
C THR A 134 20.33 -5.66 -7.99
N HIS A 135 19.84 -5.36 -6.80
CA HIS A 135 18.43 -5.57 -6.46
C HIS A 135 17.60 -4.35 -6.88
N GLU A 136 17.36 -4.21 -8.18
CA GLU A 136 16.68 -3.07 -8.80
C GLU A 136 15.17 -3.30 -8.85
N THR A 137 14.43 -2.83 -7.84
CA THR A 137 12.97 -2.96 -7.77
C THR A 137 12.30 -1.61 -7.57
N TYR A 138 11.05 -1.52 -8.04
CA TYR A 138 10.19 -0.35 -7.84
C TYR A 138 10.11 0.06 -6.36
N ASP A 139 9.82 -0.89 -5.47
CA ASP A 139 9.65 -0.60 -4.05
C ASP A 139 10.94 -0.10 -3.40
N ARG A 140 12.09 -0.67 -3.78
CA ARG A 140 13.39 -0.18 -3.30
C ARG A 140 13.59 1.28 -3.67
N TYR A 141 13.52 1.62 -4.97
CA TYR A 141 13.79 2.99 -5.41
C TYR A 141 12.77 3.99 -4.89
N ARG A 142 11.49 3.59 -4.75
CA ARG A 142 10.46 4.41 -4.11
C ARG A 142 10.82 4.76 -2.66
N ILE A 143 11.28 3.79 -1.87
CA ILE A 143 11.65 4.00 -0.47
C ILE A 143 12.97 4.77 -0.35
N GLU A 144 13.98 4.47 -1.19
CA GLU A 144 15.23 5.24 -1.24
C GLU A 144 15.01 6.71 -1.60
N ALA A 145 14.08 6.99 -2.52
CA ALA A 145 13.69 8.36 -2.86
C ALA A 145 13.12 9.11 -1.65
N MET A 146 12.20 8.48 -0.92
CA MET A 146 11.60 9.08 0.29
C MET A 146 12.64 9.34 1.39
N VAL A 147 13.60 8.45 1.58
CA VAL A 147 14.70 8.64 2.54
C VAL A 147 15.65 9.75 2.08
N ALA A 148 15.95 9.83 0.78
CA ALA A 148 16.77 10.92 0.23
C ALA A 148 16.08 12.28 0.41
N ASP A 149 14.76 12.36 0.22
CA ASP A 149 13.95 13.56 0.48
C ASP A 149 14.03 14.00 1.94
N ALA A 150 13.80 13.07 2.87
CA ALA A 150 13.87 13.36 4.30
C ALA A 150 15.26 13.91 4.71
N ASN A 151 16.31 13.45 4.04
CA ASN A 151 17.67 13.92 4.21
C ASN A 151 18.02 15.16 3.35
N LYS A 152 17.06 15.76 2.64
CA LYS A 152 17.24 16.90 1.73
C LYS A 152 18.27 16.65 0.62
N LYS A 153 18.51 15.41 0.26
CA LYS A 153 19.38 15.00 -0.87
C LYS A 153 18.57 15.04 -2.18
N TRP A 154 18.10 16.23 -2.57
CA TRP A 154 17.08 16.43 -3.59
C TRP A 154 17.40 15.80 -4.96
N SER A 155 18.62 15.99 -5.46
CA SER A 155 19.03 15.39 -6.75
C SER A 155 18.99 13.86 -6.71
N LYS A 156 19.38 13.27 -5.57
CA LYS A 156 19.34 11.83 -5.37
C LYS A 156 17.89 11.33 -5.28
N ALA A 157 17.04 12.07 -4.58
CA ALA A 157 15.61 11.78 -4.49
C ALA A 157 14.96 11.79 -5.88
N ASP A 158 15.21 12.85 -6.69
CA ASP A 158 14.68 12.97 -8.05
C ASP A 158 15.11 11.79 -8.93
N SER A 159 16.39 11.42 -8.92
CA SER A 159 16.91 10.27 -9.69
C SER A 159 16.25 8.95 -9.26
N PHE A 160 16.04 8.74 -7.97
CA PHE A 160 15.39 7.53 -7.49
C PHE A 160 13.90 7.49 -7.82
N TYR A 161 13.19 8.63 -7.73
CA TYR A 161 11.80 8.71 -8.16
C TYR A 161 11.67 8.41 -9.65
N GLU A 162 12.53 9.00 -10.49
CA GLU A 162 12.55 8.76 -11.94
C GLU A 162 12.77 7.27 -12.27
N THR A 163 13.74 6.63 -11.59
CA THR A 163 13.99 5.20 -11.73
C THR A 163 12.76 4.37 -11.31
N ALA A 164 12.15 4.71 -10.18
CA ALA A 164 10.96 4.01 -9.70
C ALA A 164 9.78 4.15 -10.68
N VAL A 165 9.59 5.32 -11.30
CA VAL A 165 8.57 5.51 -12.34
C VAL A 165 8.82 4.56 -13.52
N GLY A 166 10.07 4.40 -13.96
CA GLY A 166 10.44 3.52 -15.07
C GLY A 166 10.24 2.01 -14.78
N LEU A 167 10.18 1.63 -13.49
CA LEU A 167 10.06 0.22 -13.06
C LEU A 167 8.61 -0.24 -12.81
N THR A 168 7.61 0.61 -13.11
CA THR A 168 6.21 0.24 -12.88
C THR A 168 5.29 0.69 -14.01
N THR A 169 4.25 -0.10 -14.27
CA THR A 169 3.15 0.30 -15.16
C THR A 169 2.06 1.12 -14.47
N ARG A 170 2.15 1.27 -13.14
CA ARG A 170 1.20 2.02 -12.31
C ARG A 170 1.92 3.08 -11.46
N PRO A 171 2.49 4.11 -12.07
CA PRO A 171 3.36 5.06 -11.39
C PRO A 171 2.60 6.13 -10.55
N SER A 172 1.27 6.11 -10.48
CA SER A 172 0.47 7.16 -9.81
C SER A 172 0.97 7.48 -8.40
N GLY A 173 1.21 6.44 -7.58
CA GLY A 173 1.66 6.64 -6.20
C GLY A 173 3.06 7.26 -6.10
N VAL A 174 4.01 6.80 -6.90
CA VAL A 174 5.37 7.34 -6.89
C VAL A 174 5.44 8.73 -7.50
N LEU A 175 4.66 9.03 -8.55
CA LEU A 175 4.52 10.36 -9.12
C LEU A 175 3.92 11.34 -8.10
N ASN A 176 2.91 10.91 -7.33
CA ASN A 176 2.36 11.72 -6.25
C ASN A 176 3.41 12.01 -5.15
N ASN A 177 4.20 11.03 -4.75
CA ASN A 177 5.26 11.22 -3.76
C ASN A 177 6.35 12.18 -4.27
N TRP A 178 6.74 12.04 -5.53
CA TRP A 178 7.70 12.94 -6.17
C TRP A 178 7.14 14.36 -6.31
N GLY A 179 5.88 14.49 -6.72
CA GLY A 179 5.19 15.79 -6.74
C GLY A 179 5.15 16.44 -5.35
N TYR A 180 4.90 15.66 -4.30
CA TYR A 180 4.92 16.15 -2.92
C TYR A 180 6.33 16.59 -2.48
N SER A 181 7.37 15.86 -2.86
CA SER A 181 8.76 16.28 -2.70
C SER A 181 9.01 17.66 -3.34
N LYS A 182 8.61 17.83 -4.62
CA LYS A 182 8.70 19.12 -5.32
C LYS A 182 7.93 20.24 -4.62
N LEU A 183 6.71 19.94 -4.19
CA LEU A 183 5.84 20.90 -3.47
C LEU A 183 6.50 21.40 -2.18
N THR A 184 7.04 20.51 -1.36
CA THR A 184 7.63 20.86 -0.06
C THR A 184 8.91 21.66 -0.16
N ARG A 185 9.63 21.58 -1.26
CA ARG A 185 10.85 22.37 -1.53
C ARG A 185 10.61 23.60 -2.41
N GLY A 186 9.32 23.94 -2.68
CA GLY A 186 8.94 25.16 -3.39
C GLY A 186 8.94 25.06 -4.91
N ASP A 187 9.24 23.90 -5.50
CA ASP A 187 9.10 23.68 -6.95
C ASP A 187 7.62 23.38 -7.29
N PHE A 188 6.79 24.42 -7.18
CA PHE A 188 5.34 24.28 -7.36
C PHE A 188 4.95 23.92 -8.80
N ALA A 189 5.69 24.38 -9.79
CA ALA A 189 5.44 24.05 -11.19
C ALA A 189 5.79 22.58 -11.49
N GLY A 190 6.92 22.10 -11.00
CA GLY A 190 7.29 20.69 -11.08
C GLY A 190 6.29 19.79 -10.33
N ALA A 191 5.81 20.23 -9.16
CA ALA A 191 4.78 19.52 -8.40
C ALA A 191 3.46 19.42 -9.18
N GLU A 192 2.97 20.55 -9.74
CA GLU A 192 1.74 20.60 -10.55
C GLU A 192 1.80 19.59 -11.72
N LYS A 193 2.94 19.56 -12.43
CA LYS A 193 3.16 18.62 -13.54
C LYS A 193 3.04 17.16 -13.06
N LEU A 194 3.78 16.79 -12.01
CA LEU A 194 3.83 15.42 -11.51
C LEU A 194 2.48 14.94 -10.93
N PHE A 195 1.73 15.82 -10.25
CA PHE A 195 0.38 15.49 -9.81
C PHE A 195 -0.59 15.32 -10.98
N GLY A 196 -0.46 16.13 -12.03
CA GLY A 196 -1.22 15.98 -13.26
C GLY A 196 -0.94 14.62 -13.94
N GLU A 197 0.33 14.24 -14.04
CA GLU A 197 0.75 12.94 -14.55
C GLU A 197 0.22 11.79 -13.67
N ALA A 198 0.29 11.91 -12.34
CA ALA A 198 -0.25 10.91 -11.42
C ALA A 198 -1.76 10.68 -11.62
N LEU A 199 -2.52 11.76 -11.82
CA LEU A 199 -3.96 11.71 -12.08
C LEU A 199 -4.31 11.12 -13.46
N ALA A 200 -3.40 11.14 -14.43
CA ALA A 200 -3.59 10.45 -15.70
C ALA A 200 -3.66 8.93 -15.52
N TYR A 201 -2.94 8.38 -14.51
CA TYR A 201 -2.95 6.96 -14.17
C TYR A 201 -4.03 6.60 -13.14
N ASP A 202 -4.32 7.48 -12.18
CA ASP A 202 -5.38 7.28 -11.18
C ASP A 202 -6.18 8.56 -10.94
N ARG A 203 -7.28 8.70 -11.68
CA ARG A 203 -8.19 9.85 -11.58
C ARG A 203 -9.03 9.86 -10.31
N SER A 204 -9.06 8.75 -9.56
CA SER A 204 -9.87 8.62 -8.35
C SER A 204 -9.17 9.14 -7.10
N SER A 205 -7.84 9.27 -7.10
CA SER A 205 -7.03 9.66 -5.95
C SER A 205 -7.36 11.07 -5.46
N PHE A 206 -8.15 11.19 -4.40
CA PHE A 206 -8.44 12.48 -3.76
C PHE A 206 -7.16 13.15 -3.23
N THR A 207 -6.24 12.39 -2.63
CA THR A 207 -4.95 12.92 -2.15
C THR A 207 -4.19 13.63 -3.27
N THR A 208 -4.12 13.03 -4.46
CA THR A 208 -3.42 13.62 -5.59
C THR A 208 -4.13 14.87 -6.13
N LYS A 209 -5.48 14.86 -6.17
CA LYS A 209 -6.29 16.05 -6.52
C LYS A 209 -6.02 17.21 -5.56
N ASN A 210 -6.01 16.93 -4.26
CA ASN A 210 -5.74 17.94 -3.24
C ASN A 210 -4.32 18.50 -3.34
N ASN A 211 -3.32 17.63 -3.55
CA ASN A 211 -1.95 18.06 -3.76
C ASN A 211 -1.77 18.90 -5.02
N LEU A 212 -2.51 18.57 -6.10
CA LEU A 212 -2.53 19.38 -7.32
C LEU A 212 -3.11 20.78 -7.05
N VAL A 213 -4.23 20.87 -6.31
CA VAL A 213 -4.82 22.16 -5.92
C VAL A 213 -3.86 22.97 -5.06
N LEU A 214 -3.18 22.35 -4.10
CA LEU A 214 -2.14 23.01 -3.30
C LEU A 214 -1.01 23.57 -4.16
N ALA A 215 -0.49 22.76 -5.11
CA ALA A 215 0.60 23.20 -5.99
C ALA A 215 0.18 24.35 -6.91
N ARG A 216 -1.07 24.36 -7.41
CA ARG A 216 -1.65 25.42 -8.23
C ARG A 216 -1.89 26.68 -7.38
N ALA A 217 -2.53 26.54 -6.24
CA ALA A 217 -2.83 27.66 -5.34
C ALA A 217 -1.56 28.34 -4.81
N ALA A 218 -0.47 27.57 -4.59
CA ALA A 218 0.85 28.13 -4.25
C ALA A 218 1.44 29.01 -5.37
N GLN A 219 0.96 28.86 -6.60
CA GLN A 219 1.28 29.72 -7.76
C GLN A 219 0.20 30.80 -8.02
N ARG A 220 -0.74 30.99 -7.08
CA ARG A 220 -1.92 31.89 -7.22
C ARG A 220 -2.85 31.51 -8.37
N LYS A 221 -2.88 30.23 -8.76
CA LYS A 221 -3.82 29.63 -9.72
C LYS A 221 -4.93 28.95 -8.94
N TYR A 222 -6.04 29.67 -8.70
CA TYR A 222 -7.10 29.20 -7.79
C TYR A 222 -8.26 28.49 -8.48
N ASP A 223 -8.26 28.40 -9.81
CA ASP A 223 -9.24 27.65 -10.58
C ASP A 223 -9.13 26.12 -10.30
N MET A 224 -10.27 25.46 -10.17
CA MET A 224 -10.31 24.03 -9.94
C MET A 224 -9.81 23.25 -11.15
N PRO A 225 -9.01 22.20 -10.95
CA PRO A 225 -8.53 21.37 -12.05
C PRO A 225 -9.69 20.64 -12.72
N ILE A 226 -9.58 20.43 -14.05
CA ILE A 226 -10.57 19.71 -14.86
C ILE A 226 -10.32 18.20 -14.69
N VAL A 227 -10.73 17.66 -13.55
CA VAL A 227 -10.65 16.22 -13.23
C VAL A 227 -11.99 15.75 -12.68
N PRO A 228 -12.38 14.50 -12.88
CA PRO A 228 -13.60 13.95 -12.26
C PRO A 228 -13.55 14.06 -10.74
N MET A 229 -14.59 14.63 -10.14
CA MET A 229 -14.72 14.77 -8.69
C MET A 229 -16.19 14.79 -8.26
N THR A 230 -16.44 14.29 -7.07
CA THR A 230 -17.76 14.41 -6.43
C THR A 230 -17.97 15.86 -5.91
N GLN A 231 -19.21 16.21 -5.57
CA GLN A 231 -19.51 17.50 -4.92
C GLN A 231 -18.75 17.64 -3.59
N GLN A 232 -18.66 16.56 -2.81
CA GLN A 232 -17.91 16.55 -1.57
C GLN A 232 -16.41 16.83 -1.81
N GLU A 233 -15.79 16.11 -2.75
CA GLU A 233 -14.39 16.36 -3.11
C GLU A 233 -14.18 17.80 -3.59
N ARG A 234 -15.10 18.33 -4.43
CA ARG A 234 -15.02 19.70 -4.91
C ARG A 234 -15.05 20.71 -3.77
N ALA A 235 -15.94 20.52 -2.80
CA ALA A 235 -16.04 21.40 -1.63
C ALA A 235 -14.73 21.38 -0.82
N GLU A 236 -14.15 20.21 -0.58
CA GLU A 236 -12.88 20.06 0.14
C GLU A 236 -11.70 20.68 -0.62
N LEU A 237 -11.68 20.60 -1.95
CA LEU A 237 -10.64 21.22 -2.78
C LEU A 237 -10.79 22.76 -2.81
N LEU A 238 -12.01 23.28 -2.89
CA LEU A 238 -12.30 24.72 -2.77
C LEU A 238 -11.85 25.26 -1.41
N TYR A 239 -12.13 24.53 -0.34
CA TYR A 239 -11.66 24.88 1.01
C TYR A 239 -10.12 24.93 1.07
N THR A 240 -9.43 23.95 0.50
CA THR A 240 -7.96 23.92 0.43
C THR A 240 -7.40 25.11 -0.35
N ALA A 241 -7.99 25.42 -1.50
CA ALA A 241 -7.60 26.58 -2.31
C ALA A 241 -7.87 27.91 -1.57
N GLY A 242 -9.03 28.03 -0.91
CA GLY A 242 -9.42 29.21 -0.14
C GLY A 242 -8.46 29.52 1.00
N LEU A 243 -8.12 28.50 1.81
CA LEU A 243 -7.11 28.68 2.88
C LEU A 243 -5.74 29.06 2.33
N THR A 244 -5.35 28.50 1.19
CA THR A 244 -4.07 28.83 0.56
C THR A 244 -4.07 30.26 0.02
N ALA A 245 -5.16 30.72 -0.58
CA ALA A 245 -5.33 32.09 -1.05
C ALA A 245 -5.21 33.10 0.10
N ILE A 246 -5.92 32.86 1.21
CA ILE A 246 -5.84 33.70 2.42
C ILE A 246 -4.40 33.76 2.94
N LYS A 247 -3.71 32.63 3.02
CA LYS A 247 -2.31 32.57 3.45
C LYS A 247 -1.38 33.38 2.56
N HIS A 248 -1.70 33.54 1.28
CA HIS A 248 -0.94 34.34 0.31
C HIS A 248 -1.36 35.82 0.31
N GLY A 249 -2.31 36.23 1.15
CA GLY A 249 -2.83 37.58 1.22
C GLY A 249 -3.94 37.90 0.20
N ASP A 250 -4.36 36.94 -0.61
CA ASP A 250 -5.46 37.05 -1.57
C ASP A 250 -6.81 36.84 -0.86
N VAL A 251 -7.08 37.65 0.17
CA VAL A 251 -8.16 37.45 1.16
C VAL A 251 -9.53 37.40 0.51
N THR A 252 -9.83 38.30 -0.41
CA THR A 252 -11.13 38.34 -1.10
C THR A 252 -11.38 37.11 -1.95
N ILE A 253 -10.34 36.62 -2.64
CA ILE A 253 -10.42 35.38 -3.43
C ILE A 253 -10.63 34.20 -2.49
N GLY A 254 -9.86 34.18 -1.40
CA GLY A 254 -9.96 33.10 -0.42
C GLY A 254 -11.33 33.04 0.26
N GLN A 255 -11.94 34.22 0.56
CA GLN A 255 -13.30 34.28 1.08
C GLN A 255 -14.31 33.70 0.10
N GLY A 256 -14.30 34.12 -1.18
CA GLY A 256 -15.20 33.57 -2.19
C GLY A 256 -15.04 32.04 -2.37
N LEU A 257 -13.81 31.55 -2.36
CA LEU A 257 -13.57 30.10 -2.43
C LEU A 257 -14.10 29.32 -1.20
N LEU A 258 -14.07 29.91 -0.01
CA LEU A 258 -14.66 29.31 1.19
C LEU A 258 -16.20 29.37 1.14
N GLU A 259 -16.78 30.43 0.60
CA GLU A 259 -18.24 30.53 0.36
C GLU A 259 -18.68 29.45 -0.63
N ASP A 260 -17.98 29.33 -1.76
CA ASP A 260 -18.21 28.29 -2.76
C ASP A 260 -18.06 26.86 -2.13
N ALA A 261 -17.11 26.65 -1.22
CA ALA A 261 -16.93 25.38 -0.53
C ALA A 261 -18.14 25.02 0.34
N VAL A 262 -18.71 25.99 1.07
CA VAL A 262 -19.92 25.78 1.88
C VAL A 262 -21.13 25.50 0.99
N GLU A 263 -21.31 26.26 -0.11
CA GLU A 263 -22.42 26.08 -1.03
C GLU A 263 -22.36 24.78 -1.81
N THR A 264 -21.18 24.38 -2.26
CA THR A 264 -20.97 23.15 -3.04
C THR A 264 -21.16 21.89 -2.21
N SER A 265 -20.90 21.95 -0.91
CA SER A 265 -20.93 20.78 -0.05
C SER A 265 -22.34 20.20 0.09
N PRO A 266 -22.54 18.88 -0.14
CA PRO A 266 -23.87 18.26 0.00
C PRO A 266 -24.32 18.15 1.47
N ARG A 267 -23.45 18.45 2.42
CA ARG A 267 -23.70 18.44 3.86
C ARG A 267 -23.08 19.69 4.49
N TYR A 268 -23.52 20.06 5.69
CA TYR A 268 -22.92 21.16 6.42
C TYR A 268 -21.39 20.97 6.57
N PHE A 269 -20.64 21.93 6.05
CA PHE A 269 -19.18 21.91 6.03
C PHE A 269 -18.62 22.80 7.14
N ASP A 270 -18.59 22.27 8.35
CA ASP A 270 -18.20 22.98 9.57
C ASP A 270 -16.84 23.71 9.48
N GLN A 271 -15.81 23.05 8.91
CA GLN A 271 -14.48 23.66 8.77
C GLN A 271 -14.48 24.91 7.88
N ALA A 272 -15.18 24.88 6.74
CA ALA A 272 -15.28 26.00 5.84
C ALA A 272 -16.11 27.13 6.46
N ALA A 273 -17.24 26.81 7.11
CA ALA A 273 -18.08 27.77 7.79
C ALA A 273 -17.34 28.51 8.93
N ARG A 274 -16.61 27.79 9.76
CA ARG A 274 -15.78 28.40 10.83
C ARG A 274 -14.62 29.23 10.27
N ALA A 275 -14.01 28.83 9.17
CA ALA A 275 -12.97 29.61 8.52
C ALA A 275 -13.52 30.97 8.03
N LEU A 276 -14.71 30.97 7.42
CA LEU A 276 -15.40 32.19 7.00
C LEU A 276 -15.77 33.10 8.19
N GLU A 277 -16.35 32.53 9.24
CA GLU A 277 -16.70 33.29 10.44
C GLU A 277 -15.47 33.94 11.07
N THR A 278 -14.36 33.22 11.18
CA THR A 278 -13.09 33.75 11.70
C THR A 278 -12.54 34.86 10.82
N LEU A 279 -12.61 34.72 9.50
CA LEU A 279 -12.15 35.69 8.54
C LEU A 279 -12.99 37.00 8.64
N ASN A 280 -14.32 36.89 8.64
CA ASN A 280 -15.23 38.01 8.74
C ASN A 280 -15.06 38.79 10.07
N ALA A 281 -14.84 38.05 11.18
CA ALA A 281 -14.57 38.66 12.48
C ALA A 281 -13.21 39.41 12.52
N SER A 282 -12.23 38.99 11.72
CA SER A 282 -10.94 39.68 11.63
C SER A 282 -11.00 40.94 10.76
N VAL A 283 -11.76 40.90 9.67
CA VAL A 283 -11.96 42.07 8.77
C VAL A 283 -12.76 43.18 9.44
N THR A 284 -13.72 42.86 10.32
CA THR A 284 -14.52 43.87 11.05
C THR A 284 -13.76 44.55 12.20
N LYS A 285 -12.62 44.06 12.60
CA LYS A 285 -11.79 44.59 13.72
C LYS A 285 -10.57 45.42 13.26
N GLY A 286 -10.26 45.44 11.97
CA GLY A 286 -9.17 46.21 11.36
C GLY A 286 -9.67 47.38 10.58
#